data_ecb3d4a0706bbb90bea6400a34439cd4
#
_entry.id   ecb3d4a0706bbb90bea6400a34439cd4
#
_cell.length_a   1.000
_cell.length_b   1.000
_cell.length_c   1.000
_cell.angle_alpha   90.00
_cell.angle_beta   90.00
_cell.angle_gamma   90.00
#
_symmetry.space_group_name_H-M   'P 1'
#
loop_
_entity.id
_entity.type
_entity.pdbx_description
1 polymer ?
#
loop_
_entity_poly.entity_id
_entity_poly.type
_entity_poly.pdbx_seq_one_letter_code
_entity_poly.pdbx_strand_id
1 'polypeptide(L)'
;GSEMCIRDRYYRNPAENDRAWRYGFYHTGDTAYMDEDGYYWYVGRTDDLIKASGYRIGPFEIESILMEHPSVLECAITAADDPIRGKVVKATIVLTKNYKPSDELAKELQNYVKRSTAPYKYPRIVEFVDELPKTISGKIKRGEIRKNDSEKN
;
A
#
# COMPACT_ATOMS: atom_id res chain seq x y z
N GLY A 1 -10.19 31.40 16.33
CA GLY A 1 -10.57 30.54 15.24
C GLY A 1 -10.92 29.16 15.76
N SER A 2 -12.08 28.64 15.40
CA SER A 2 -12.48 27.33 15.82
C SER A 2 -11.53 26.26 15.27
N GLU A 3 -11.31 25.20 16.02
CA GLU A 3 -10.50 24.02 15.61
C GLU A 3 -10.95 23.40 14.28
N MET A 4 -12.15 23.70 13.82
CA MET A 4 -12.67 23.29 12.51
C MET A 4 -11.88 23.85 11.32
N CYS A 5 -11.19 24.98 11.49
CA CYS A 5 -10.38 25.55 10.40
C CYS A 5 -9.13 24.75 10.05
N ILE A 6 -8.68 23.84 10.90
CA ILE A 6 -7.45 23.06 10.71
C ILE A 6 -7.60 22.02 9.59
N ARG A 7 -8.79 21.48 9.39
CA ARG A 7 -9.05 20.47 8.35
C ARG A 7 -9.52 21.08 7.02
N ASP A 8 -9.81 22.36 6.97
CA ASP A 8 -10.44 22.98 5.80
C ASP A 8 -9.44 23.22 4.68
N ARG A 9 -8.16 23.32 4.99
CA ARG A 9 -7.10 23.63 4.01
C ARG A 9 -5.75 23.06 4.40
N TYR A 10 -4.96 22.71 3.38
CA TYR A 10 -3.53 22.49 3.55
C TYR A 10 -2.82 23.83 3.70
N TYR A 11 -1.96 23.95 4.68
CA TYR A 11 -1.22 25.17 4.96
C TYR A 11 -0.26 25.50 3.79
N ARG A 12 -0.40 26.68 3.22
CA ARG A 12 0.43 27.18 2.10
C ARG A 12 0.56 26.21 0.92
N ASN A 13 -0.45 25.38 0.67
CA ASN A 13 -0.45 24.43 -0.46
C ASN A 13 -1.76 24.55 -1.26
N PRO A 14 -1.87 25.60 -2.12
CA PRO A 14 -3.11 25.82 -2.88
C PRO A 14 -3.43 24.68 -3.86
N ALA A 15 -2.41 24.08 -4.47
CA ALA A 15 -2.64 22.97 -5.41
C ALA A 15 -3.29 21.75 -4.75
N GLU A 16 -2.92 21.44 -3.50
CA GLU A 16 -3.54 20.36 -2.75
C GLU A 16 -4.93 20.75 -2.25
N ASN A 17 -5.17 22.02 -1.93
CA ASN A 17 -6.50 22.51 -1.59
C ASN A 17 -7.46 22.39 -2.76
N ASP A 18 -7.04 22.78 -3.97
CA ASP A 18 -7.84 22.66 -5.20
C ASP A 18 -8.14 21.19 -5.53
N ARG A 19 -7.21 20.30 -5.23
CA ARG A 19 -7.41 18.86 -5.40
C ARG A 19 -8.40 18.30 -4.38
N ALA A 20 -8.29 18.70 -3.11
CA ALA A 20 -9.14 18.20 -2.02
C ALA A 20 -10.59 18.71 -2.11
N TRP A 21 -10.80 19.90 -2.68
CA TRP A 21 -12.12 20.55 -2.76
C TRP A 21 -12.65 20.68 -4.19
N ARG A 22 -12.59 19.59 -4.96
CA ARG A 22 -13.14 19.57 -6.32
C ARG A 22 -14.64 19.38 -6.31
N TYR A 23 -15.32 20.05 -7.25
CA TYR A 23 -16.76 19.89 -7.53
C TYR A 23 -17.67 20.16 -6.31
N GLY A 24 -17.23 20.97 -5.36
CA GLY A 24 -17.99 21.28 -4.14
C GLY A 24 -18.00 20.20 -3.07
N PHE A 25 -17.19 19.14 -3.22
CA PHE A 25 -17.05 18.06 -2.26
C PHE A 25 -15.63 17.96 -1.74
N TYR A 26 -15.49 17.59 -0.46
CA TYR A 26 -14.19 17.25 0.10
C TYR A 26 -13.80 15.81 -0.27
N HIS A 27 -12.70 15.66 -0.97
CA HIS A 27 -12.14 14.38 -1.36
C HIS A 27 -11.13 13.91 -0.33
N THR A 28 -11.47 12.85 0.39
CA THR A 28 -10.57 12.26 1.42
C THR A 28 -9.33 11.63 0.81
N GLY A 29 -9.38 11.27 -0.48
CA GLY A 29 -8.36 10.48 -1.16
C GLY A 29 -8.46 8.98 -0.85
N ASP A 30 -9.53 8.57 -0.17
CA ASP A 30 -9.81 7.17 0.13
C ASP A 30 -10.73 6.55 -0.92
N THR A 31 -10.63 5.25 -1.09
CA THR A 31 -11.49 4.44 -1.96
C THR A 31 -12.23 3.42 -1.11
N ALA A 32 -13.51 3.32 -1.30
CA ALA A 32 -14.38 2.32 -0.69
C ALA A 32 -15.34 1.77 -1.74
N TYR A 33 -15.91 0.61 -1.52
CA TYR A 33 -17.08 0.12 -2.24
C TYR A 33 -18.25 -0.05 -1.27
N MET A 34 -19.46 0.05 -1.79
CA MET A 34 -20.70 -0.18 -1.05
C MET A 34 -21.26 -1.54 -1.46
N ASP A 35 -21.60 -2.36 -0.49
CA ASP A 35 -22.27 -3.65 -0.73
C ASP A 35 -23.79 -3.48 -0.96
N GLU A 36 -24.48 -4.60 -1.20
CA GLU A 36 -25.93 -4.65 -1.45
C GLU A 36 -26.76 -4.19 -0.24
N ASP A 37 -26.21 -4.34 0.97
CA ASP A 37 -26.83 -3.92 2.23
C ASP A 37 -26.56 -2.45 2.57
N GLY A 38 -25.76 -1.74 1.75
CA GLY A 38 -25.44 -0.33 1.92
C GLY A 38 -24.25 -0.05 2.85
N TYR A 39 -23.47 -1.06 3.26
CA TYR A 39 -22.26 -0.87 4.03
C TYR A 39 -21.09 -0.47 3.15
N TYR A 40 -20.24 0.44 3.67
CA TYR A 40 -19.02 0.88 3.00
C TYR A 40 -17.81 0.09 3.48
N TRP A 41 -17.11 -0.53 2.53
CA TRP A 41 -15.90 -1.30 2.76
C TRP A 41 -14.68 -0.53 2.26
N TYR A 42 -13.75 -0.25 3.16
CA TYR A 42 -12.52 0.47 2.81
C TYR A 42 -11.60 -0.40 1.95
N VAL A 43 -11.15 0.16 0.84
CA VAL A 43 -10.23 -0.52 -0.10
C VAL A 43 -8.80 -0.02 0.05
N GLY A 44 -8.64 1.28 0.25
CA GLY A 44 -7.33 1.91 0.39
C GLY A 44 -7.30 3.36 -0.07
N ARG A 45 -6.12 3.93 -0.07
CA ARG A 45 -5.88 5.26 -0.61
C ARG A 45 -5.92 5.22 -2.13
N THR A 46 -6.46 6.24 -2.77
CA THR A 46 -6.50 6.37 -4.24
C THR A 46 -5.08 6.42 -4.84
N ASP A 47 -4.14 7.05 -4.13
CA ASP A 47 -2.74 7.20 -4.53
C ASP A 47 -1.89 5.96 -4.26
N ASP A 48 -2.36 5.04 -3.41
CA ASP A 48 -1.71 3.76 -3.11
C ASP A 48 -2.23 2.59 -3.97
N LEU A 49 -3.31 2.78 -4.73
CA LEU A 49 -3.83 1.75 -5.63
C LEU A 49 -2.81 1.37 -6.71
N ILE A 50 -2.49 0.10 -6.77
CA ILE A 50 -1.54 -0.46 -7.72
C ILE A 50 -2.27 -0.82 -9.01
N LYS A 51 -1.88 -0.19 -10.11
CA LYS A 51 -2.38 -0.51 -11.46
C LYS A 51 -1.41 -1.51 -12.10
N ALA A 52 -1.67 -2.80 -11.94
CA ALA A 52 -0.84 -3.87 -12.48
C ALA A 52 -1.64 -4.74 -13.44
N SER A 53 -1.14 -4.92 -14.67
CA SER A 53 -1.74 -5.79 -15.69
C SER A 53 -3.25 -5.54 -15.94
N GLY A 54 -3.68 -4.28 -15.91
CA GLY A 54 -5.08 -3.89 -16.10
C GLY A 54 -5.96 -3.96 -14.84
N TYR A 55 -5.45 -4.50 -13.74
CA TYR A 55 -6.16 -4.58 -12.46
C TYR A 55 -5.83 -3.40 -11.55
N ARG A 56 -6.79 -3.04 -10.70
CA ARG A 56 -6.59 -2.10 -9.59
C ARG A 56 -6.53 -2.91 -8.30
N ILE A 57 -5.35 -2.93 -7.69
CA ILE A 57 -5.06 -3.76 -6.53
C ILE A 57 -4.87 -2.85 -5.32
N GLY A 58 -5.68 -3.06 -4.29
CA GLY A 58 -5.52 -2.37 -3.01
C GLY A 58 -4.39 -3.02 -2.20
N PRO A 59 -3.45 -2.24 -1.66
CA PRO A 59 -2.34 -2.79 -0.87
C PRO A 59 -2.81 -3.45 0.42
N PHE A 60 -3.85 -2.92 1.06
CA PHE A 60 -4.33 -3.34 2.37
C PHE A 60 -4.73 -4.83 2.43
N GLU A 61 -5.42 -5.34 1.41
CA GLU A 61 -5.83 -6.76 1.36
C GLU A 61 -4.61 -7.70 1.41
N ILE A 62 -3.57 -7.38 0.62
CA ILE A 62 -2.36 -8.20 0.56
C ILE A 62 -1.54 -8.07 1.85
N GLU A 63 -1.47 -6.86 2.41
CA GLU A 63 -0.82 -6.62 3.70
C GLU A 63 -1.49 -7.44 4.81
N SER A 64 -2.82 -7.43 4.88
CA SER A 64 -3.58 -8.21 5.86
C SER A 64 -3.28 -9.71 5.75
N ILE A 65 -3.26 -10.26 4.54
CA ILE A 65 -2.92 -11.66 4.29
C ILE A 65 -1.49 -11.98 4.73
N LEU A 66 -0.52 -11.15 4.36
CA LEU A 66 0.88 -11.37 4.74
C LEU A 66 1.11 -11.27 6.24
N MET A 67 0.40 -10.38 6.94
CA MET A 67 0.49 -10.23 8.39
C MET A 67 -0.04 -11.45 9.18
N GLU A 68 -0.83 -12.33 8.56
CA GLU A 68 -1.25 -13.60 9.16
C GLU A 68 -0.14 -14.64 9.17
N HIS A 69 0.91 -14.45 8.34
CA HIS A 69 2.00 -15.41 8.24
C HIS A 69 2.99 -15.23 9.42
N PRO A 70 3.39 -16.31 10.12
CA PRO A 70 4.21 -16.23 11.36
C PRO A 70 5.60 -15.63 11.17
N SER A 71 6.12 -15.61 9.94
CA SER A 71 7.41 -14.99 9.63
C SER A 71 7.34 -13.48 9.47
N VAL A 72 6.16 -12.90 9.27
CA VAL A 72 5.99 -11.47 8.95
C VAL A 72 5.70 -10.68 10.22
N LEU A 73 6.56 -9.72 10.53
CA LEU A 73 6.34 -8.77 11.62
C LEU A 73 5.56 -7.55 11.13
N GLU A 74 5.98 -7.01 9.99
CA GLU A 74 5.37 -5.87 9.33
C GLU A 74 5.57 -5.99 7.82
N CYS A 75 4.68 -5.44 7.04
CA CYS A 75 4.86 -5.37 5.60
C CYS A 75 4.25 -4.10 5.00
N ALA A 76 4.75 -3.73 3.85
CA ALA A 76 4.21 -2.67 3.01
C ALA A 76 4.11 -3.16 1.57
N ILE A 77 2.95 -2.94 0.97
CA ILE A 77 2.70 -3.28 -0.43
C ILE A 77 2.73 -2.00 -1.26
N THR A 78 3.57 -2.00 -2.29
CA THR A 78 3.75 -0.87 -3.21
C THR A 78 3.76 -1.34 -4.66
N ALA A 79 3.63 -0.38 -5.59
CA ALA A 79 3.92 -0.64 -7.00
C ALA A 79 5.42 -0.50 -7.25
N ALA A 80 6.01 -1.44 -7.96
CA ALA A 80 7.36 -1.34 -8.50
C ALA A 80 7.33 -1.38 -10.03
N ASP A 81 8.33 -0.77 -10.65
CA ASP A 81 8.49 -0.81 -12.11
C ASP A 81 9.01 -2.18 -12.57
N ASP A 82 8.43 -2.67 -13.66
CA ASP A 82 8.85 -3.91 -14.33
C ASP A 82 8.98 -3.61 -15.84
N PRO A 83 10.11 -3.92 -16.47
CA PRO A 83 10.38 -3.55 -17.85
C PRO A 83 9.42 -4.19 -18.86
N ILE A 84 8.79 -5.30 -18.51
CA ILE A 84 7.89 -6.04 -19.42
C ILE A 84 6.42 -5.72 -19.09
N ARG A 85 6.08 -5.61 -17.82
CA ARG A 85 4.68 -5.47 -17.33
C ARG A 85 4.29 -4.06 -16.92
N GLY A 86 5.21 -3.11 -16.97
CA GLY A 86 5.03 -1.74 -16.51
C GLY A 86 5.05 -1.64 -15.00
N LYS A 87 3.95 -1.98 -14.31
CA LYS A 87 3.90 -2.00 -12.84
C LYS A 87 3.54 -3.39 -12.33
N VAL A 88 4.22 -3.79 -11.25
CA VAL A 88 3.97 -5.04 -10.54
C VAL A 88 3.80 -4.78 -9.03
N VAL A 89 3.20 -5.73 -8.35
CA VAL A 89 3.06 -5.70 -6.89
C VAL A 89 4.40 -6.06 -6.26
N LYS A 90 4.88 -5.21 -5.36
CA LYS A 90 6.07 -5.43 -4.53
C LYS A 90 5.66 -5.48 -3.06
N ALA A 91 6.20 -6.46 -2.34
CA ALA A 91 6.12 -6.56 -0.89
C ALA A 91 7.47 -6.22 -0.27
N THR A 92 7.51 -5.21 0.60
CA THR A 92 8.64 -4.89 1.46
C THR A 92 8.30 -5.39 2.86
N ILE A 93 9.09 -6.34 3.39
CA ILE A 93 8.73 -7.15 4.55
C ILE A 93 9.80 -7.06 5.63
N VAL A 94 9.37 -6.81 6.85
CA VAL A 94 10.16 -6.97 8.07
C VAL A 94 9.84 -8.33 8.67
N LEU A 95 10.84 -9.16 8.86
CA LEU A 95 10.66 -10.50 9.41
C LEU A 95 10.65 -10.48 10.94
N THR A 96 9.97 -11.46 11.53
CA THR A 96 10.09 -11.77 12.95
C THR A 96 11.49 -12.36 13.25
N LYS A 97 11.95 -12.22 14.49
CA LYS A 97 13.33 -12.61 14.91
C LYS A 97 13.71 -14.07 14.65
N ASN A 98 12.72 -14.94 14.50
CA ASN A 98 12.91 -16.37 14.30
C ASN A 98 13.18 -16.76 12.84
N TYR A 99 13.04 -15.82 11.90
CA TYR A 99 13.16 -16.05 10.46
C TYR A 99 14.30 -15.23 9.88
N LYS A 100 14.93 -15.77 8.86
CA LYS A 100 15.99 -15.08 8.10
C LYS A 100 15.56 -14.89 6.65
N PRO A 101 15.99 -13.80 6.01
CA PRO A 101 15.75 -13.58 4.59
C PRO A 101 16.29 -14.74 3.75
N SER A 102 15.46 -15.30 2.87
CA SER A 102 15.86 -16.28 1.86
C SER A 102 14.91 -16.28 0.67
N ASP A 103 15.39 -16.80 -0.46
CA ASP A 103 14.58 -16.94 -1.67
C ASP A 103 13.44 -17.96 -1.50
N GLU A 104 13.67 -18.98 -0.67
CA GLU A 104 12.66 -20.00 -0.32
C GLU A 104 11.50 -19.34 0.43
N LEU A 105 11.82 -18.52 1.45
CA LEU A 105 10.82 -17.79 2.24
C LEU A 105 10.05 -16.78 1.36
N ALA A 106 10.74 -16.10 0.44
CA ALA A 106 10.08 -15.21 -0.50
C ALA A 106 9.06 -15.95 -1.37
N LYS A 107 9.42 -17.13 -1.89
CA LYS A 107 8.52 -18.00 -2.66
C LYS A 107 7.36 -18.53 -1.82
N GLU A 108 7.63 -18.90 -0.57
CA GLU A 108 6.60 -19.33 0.37
C GLU A 108 5.55 -18.24 0.58
N LEU A 109 5.97 -17.02 0.88
CA LEU A 109 5.09 -15.86 1.05
C LEU A 109 4.30 -15.51 -0.22
N GLN A 110 4.94 -15.56 -1.38
CA GLN A 110 4.24 -15.41 -2.66
C GLN A 110 3.15 -16.46 -2.87
N ASN A 111 3.44 -17.71 -2.55
CA ASN A 111 2.48 -18.81 -2.67
C ASN A 111 1.37 -18.71 -1.62
N TYR A 112 1.70 -18.23 -0.42
CA TYR A 112 0.72 -17.98 0.64
C TYR A 112 -0.33 -16.98 0.16
N VAL A 113 0.09 -15.83 -0.38
CA VAL A 113 -0.83 -14.84 -0.96
C VAL A 113 -1.63 -15.42 -2.13
N LYS A 114 -1.01 -16.19 -3.04
CA LYS A 114 -1.71 -16.81 -4.18
C LYS A 114 -2.85 -17.75 -3.77
N ARG A 115 -2.72 -18.40 -2.63
CA ARG A 115 -3.75 -19.31 -2.10
C ARG A 115 -4.86 -18.60 -1.36
N SER A 116 -4.54 -17.46 -0.76
CA SER A 116 -5.46 -16.70 0.10
C SER A 116 -6.31 -15.68 -0.68
N THR A 117 -5.88 -15.28 -1.88
CA THR A 117 -6.60 -14.31 -2.71
C THR A 117 -6.44 -14.62 -4.21
N ALA A 118 -6.96 -13.73 -5.07
CA ALA A 118 -6.87 -13.91 -6.50
C ALA A 118 -5.40 -13.96 -6.99
N PRO A 119 -5.02 -14.95 -7.83
CA PRO A 119 -3.63 -15.18 -8.21
C PRO A 119 -2.90 -13.98 -8.81
N TYR A 120 -3.61 -13.04 -9.45
CA TYR A 120 -2.98 -11.85 -10.03
C TYR A 120 -2.53 -10.80 -8.98
N LYS A 121 -2.97 -10.93 -7.73
CA LYS A 121 -2.65 -9.99 -6.64
C LYS A 121 -1.34 -10.30 -5.92
N TYR A 122 -0.74 -11.49 -6.10
CA TYR A 122 0.46 -11.85 -5.37
C TYR A 122 1.64 -10.90 -5.66
N PRO A 123 2.50 -10.62 -4.68
CA PRO A 123 3.67 -9.80 -4.91
C PRO A 123 4.69 -10.54 -5.78
N ARG A 124 5.05 -9.94 -6.91
CA ARG A 124 6.09 -10.49 -7.80
C ARG A 124 7.50 -10.24 -7.29
N ILE A 125 7.66 -9.14 -6.57
CA ILE A 125 8.91 -8.76 -5.93
C ILE A 125 8.69 -8.84 -4.42
N VAL A 126 9.59 -9.51 -3.74
CA VAL A 126 9.66 -9.56 -2.27
C VAL A 126 11.02 -9.04 -1.86
N GLU A 127 11.05 -8.00 -1.05
CA GLU A 127 12.26 -7.42 -0.46
C GLU A 127 12.16 -7.52 1.05
N PHE A 128 13.19 -8.07 1.68
CA PHE A 128 13.32 -8.12 3.14
C PHE A 128 14.14 -6.94 3.62
N VAL A 129 13.65 -6.26 4.64
CA VAL A 129 14.29 -5.08 5.26
C VAL A 129 14.26 -5.20 6.77
N ASP A 130 15.18 -4.48 7.45
CA ASP A 130 15.22 -4.47 8.91
C ASP A 130 14.10 -3.62 9.51
N GLU A 131 13.72 -2.54 8.82
CA GLU A 131 12.61 -1.65 9.25
C GLU A 131 11.91 -0.98 8.06
N LEU A 132 10.65 -0.58 8.25
CA LEU A 132 9.89 0.21 7.29
C LEU A 132 9.94 1.69 7.65
N PRO A 133 10.01 2.60 6.66
CA PRO A 133 9.94 4.04 6.90
C PRO A 133 8.56 4.40 7.45
N LYS A 134 8.53 5.10 8.60
CA LYS A 134 7.31 5.48 9.30
C LYS A 134 7.25 6.97 9.59
N THR A 135 6.05 7.47 9.75
CA THR A 135 5.79 8.79 10.33
C THR A 135 6.00 8.73 11.84
N ILE A 136 6.07 9.91 12.50
CA ILE A 136 6.12 10.03 13.96
C ILE A 136 4.91 9.31 14.62
N SER A 137 3.77 9.25 13.93
CA SER A 137 2.56 8.55 14.38
C SER A 137 2.53 7.05 14.05
N GLY A 138 3.63 6.47 13.54
CA GLY A 138 3.76 5.04 13.24
C GLY A 138 3.16 4.60 11.90
N LYS A 139 2.65 5.51 11.06
CA LYS A 139 2.12 5.17 9.74
C LYS A 139 3.24 4.91 8.74
N ILE A 140 3.14 3.84 7.96
CA ILE A 140 4.10 3.50 6.91
C ILE A 140 4.07 4.55 5.79
N LYS A 141 5.26 5.05 5.43
CA LYS A 141 5.47 6.02 4.34
C LYS A 141 5.68 5.29 3.01
N ARG A 142 4.62 4.77 2.39
CA ARG A 142 4.72 4.07 1.10
C ARG A 142 5.34 4.91 -0.02
N GLY A 143 5.14 6.23 0.02
CA GLY A 143 5.78 7.17 -0.92
C GLY A 143 7.30 7.15 -0.84
N GLU A 144 7.88 7.02 0.35
CA GLU A 144 9.32 6.92 0.57
C GLU A 144 9.87 5.59 0.05
N ILE A 145 9.15 4.48 0.26
CA ILE A 145 9.51 3.17 -0.29
C ILE A 145 9.56 3.24 -1.82
N ARG A 146 8.53 3.80 -2.47
CA ARG A 146 8.47 3.97 -3.94
C ARG A 146 9.62 4.83 -4.47
N LYS A 147 9.99 5.89 -3.75
CA LYS A 147 11.10 6.78 -4.13
C LYS A 147 12.44 6.04 -4.09
N ASN A 148 12.69 5.32 -3.00
CA ASN A 148 13.91 4.52 -2.84
C ASN A 148 14.05 3.44 -3.93
N ASP A 149 12.93 2.85 -4.37
CA ASP A 149 12.89 1.87 -5.46
C ASP A 149 13.24 2.52 -6.82
N SER A 150 12.76 3.74 -7.06
CA SER A 150 13.05 4.47 -8.30
C SER A 150 14.52 4.92 -8.38
N GLU A 151 15.19 5.13 -7.24
CA GLU A 151 16.59 5.50 -7.16
C GLU A 151 17.56 4.31 -7.30
N LYS A 152 17.05 3.08 -7.11
CA LYS A 152 17.82 1.83 -7.26
C LYS A 152 17.85 1.29 -8.70
N ASN A 153 16.99 1.78 -9.58
CA ASN A 153 16.86 1.41 -10.99
C ASN A 153 17.48 2.46 -11.90
#